data_5183e0c89e62cf61cdd744b01b064a14
#
_entry.id   5183e0c89e62cf61cdd744b01b064a14
#
_cell.length_a   1.000
_cell.length_b   1.000
_cell.length_c   1.000
_cell.angle_alpha   90.00
_cell.angle_beta   90.00
_cell.angle_gamma   90.00
#
_symmetry.space_group_name_H-M   'P 1'
#
loop_
_entity.id
_entity.type
_entity.pdbx_description
1 polymer ?
#
loop_
_entity_poly.entity_id
_entity_poly.type
_entity_poly.pdbx_seq_one_letter_code
_entity_poly.pdbx_strand_id
1 'polypeptide(L)'
;MLDINKQSMKYSQQGARITIYEKDDEGNIIYEGYTDSDGNFVPYLDDDGNKIPKIIEEKVGFSKPVDFRANIAFSGGEAKTEEFGFDSADYDAIMLTDKNEFPLKKGDLIWLDSEVTYIDEDTETVDEIVDETSADFTIVGVKPALKSTKYVLKAVVK
;
A
#
# COMPACT_ATOMS: atom_id res chain seq x y z
N MET A 1 10.83 -4.40 23.03
CA MET A 1 11.16 -3.08 22.43
C MET A 1 10.41 -1.97 23.17
N LEU A 2 11.08 -0.89 23.47
CA LEU A 2 10.48 0.19 24.27
C LEU A 2 9.56 1.05 23.39
N ASP A 3 8.31 1.18 23.79
CA ASP A 3 7.31 1.97 23.05
C ASP A 3 7.65 3.46 22.98
N ILE A 4 8.35 3.97 23.95
CA ILE A 4 8.71 5.40 24.02
C ILE A 4 9.57 5.86 22.83
N ASN A 5 10.30 4.93 22.23
CA ASN A 5 11.17 5.23 21.10
C ASN A 5 10.50 4.96 19.74
N LYS A 6 9.30 4.44 19.74
CA LYS A 6 8.56 4.15 18.53
C LYS A 6 7.94 5.41 17.95
N GLN A 7 8.02 5.55 16.64
CA GLN A 7 7.38 6.62 15.89
C GLN A 7 6.15 6.11 15.17
N SER A 8 5.17 6.97 15.02
CA SER A 8 3.95 6.66 14.27
C SER A 8 4.21 6.76 12.79
N MET A 9 3.80 5.73 12.07
CA MET A 9 4.02 5.61 10.63
C MET A 9 2.82 4.94 9.98
N LYS A 10 2.84 4.86 8.68
CA LYS A 10 1.88 4.06 7.90
C LYS A 10 2.63 3.15 6.96
N TYR A 11 2.07 1.97 6.68
CA TYR A 11 2.61 1.10 5.65
C TYR A 11 1.53 0.70 4.65
N SER A 12 1.96 0.33 3.47
CA SER A 12 1.11 -0.27 2.44
C SER A 12 1.87 -1.40 1.77
N GLN A 13 1.19 -2.51 1.55
CA GLN A 13 1.80 -3.70 0.98
C GLN A 13 1.60 -3.76 -0.53
N GLN A 14 2.64 -4.09 -1.28
CA GLN A 14 2.54 -4.29 -2.71
C GLN A 14 1.79 -5.59 -3.03
N GLY A 15 1.27 -5.68 -4.25
CA GLY A 15 0.60 -6.88 -4.75
C GLY A 15 -0.89 -6.92 -4.46
N ALA A 16 -1.47 -5.86 -3.94
CA ALA A 16 -2.91 -5.78 -3.75
C ALA A 16 -3.63 -5.67 -5.09
N ARG A 17 -4.74 -6.38 -5.23
CA ARG A 17 -5.60 -6.25 -6.40
C ARG A 17 -6.50 -5.04 -6.26
N ILE A 18 -6.51 -4.21 -7.30
CA ILE A 18 -7.35 -3.01 -7.35
C ILE A 18 -8.27 -3.16 -8.56
N THR A 19 -9.56 -3.08 -8.31
CA THR A 19 -10.58 -3.17 -9.36
C THR A 19 -11.10 -1.78 -9.69
N ILE A 20 -11.08 -1.42 -10.97
CA ILE A 20 -11.59 -0.15 -11.46
C ILE A 20 -12.92 -0.41 -12.16
N TYR A 21 -13.95 0.29 -11.71
CA TYR A 21 -15.32 0.14 -12.21
C TYR A 21 -15.66 1.22 -13.23
N GLU A 22 -16.51 0.87 -14.18
CA GLU A 22 -17.04 1.84 -15.14
C GLU A 22 -18.07 2.73 -14.46
N LYS A 23 -17.94 4.05 -14.67
CA LYS A 23 -18.85 5.04 -14.13
C LYS A 23 -19.41 5.92 -15.25
N ASP A 24 -20.60 6.46 -15.03
CA ASP A 24 -21.19 7.43 -15.93
C ASP A 24 -20.62 8.84 -15.67
N ASP A 25 -21.08 9.82 -16.45
CA ASP A 25 -20.63 11.21 -16.35
C ASP A 25 -20.96 11.86 -15.00
N GLU A 26 -21.89 11.30 -14.26
CA GLU A 26 -22.32 11.79 -12.94
C GLU A 26 -21.58 11.09 -11.79
N GLY A 27 -20.68 10.15 -12.12
CA GLY A 27 -19.92 9.38 -11.13
C GLY A 27 -20.64 8.16 -10.57
N ASN A 28 -21.77 7.77 -11.16
CA ASN A 28 -22.51 6.58 -10.75
C ASN A 28 -21.96 5.32 -11.42
N ILE A 29 -21.88 4.23 -10.66
CA ILE A 29 -21.40 2.95 -11.17
C ILE A 29 -22.38 2.42 -12.23
N ILE A 30 -21.81 1.92 -13.33
CA ILE A 30 -22.55 1.22 -14.36
C ILE A 30 -22.56 -0.26 -14.04
N TYR A 31 -23.73 -0.88 -14.06
CA TYR A 31 -23.90 -2.30 -13.77
C TYR A 31 -24.11 -3.11 -15.04
N GLU A 32 -23.73 -4.37 -14.99
CA GLU A 32 -24.03 -5.30 -16.08
C GLU A 32 -25.51 -5.65 -16.10
N GLY A 33 -26.06 -5.79 -17.30
CA GLY A 33 -27.48 -6.08 -17.46
C GLY A 33 -27.92 -5.93 -18.91
N TYR A 34 -29.22 -5.79 -19.08
CA TYR A 34 -29.83 -5.63 -20.41
C TYR A 34 -30.98 -4.63 -20.34
N THR A 35 -31.40 -4.15 -21.50
CA THR A 35 -32.58 -3.29 -21.63
C THR A 35 -33.74 -4.16 -22.12
N ASP A 36 -34.87 -4.12 -21.40
CA ASP A 36 -36.07 -4.88 -21.77
C ASP A 36 -36.82 -4.23 -22.93
N SER A 37 -37.92 -4.85 -23.36
CA SER A 37 -38.70 -4.37 -24.49
C SER A 37 -39.41 -3.03 -24.24
N ASP A 38 -39.57 -2.66 -22.96
CA ASP A 38 -40.18 -1.39 -22.55
C ASP A 38 -39.15 -0.26 -22.40
N GLY A 39 -37.86 -0.54 -22.66
CA GLY A 39 -36.78 0.43 -22.54
C GLY A 39 -36.23 0.56 -21.14
N ASN A 40 -36.60 -0.31 -20.22
CA ASN A 40 -36.07 -0.29 -18.85
C ASN A 40 -34.83 -1.14 -18.71
N PHE A 41 -33.83 -0.61 -18.00
CA PHE A 41 -32.60 -1.37 -17.70
C PHE A 41 -32.85 -2.41 -16.59
N VAL A 42 -32.47 -3.67 -16.86
CA VAL A 42 -32.58 -4.77 -15.91
C VAL A 42 -31.19 -5.27 -15.58
N PRO A 43 -30.69 -5.04 -14.35
CA PRO A 43 -29.35 -5.49 -13.97
C PRO A 43 -29.30 -7.00 -13.76
N TYR A 44 -28.19 -7.62 -14.11
CA TYR A 44 -27.89 -8.99 -13.70
C TYR A 44 -27.59 -9.01 -12.20
N LEU A 45 -27.97 -10.09 -11.53
CA LEU A 45 -27.74 -10.26 -10.11
C LEU A 45 -26.80 -11.45 -9.87
N ASP A 46 -25.96 -11.33 -8.86
CA ASP A 46 -25.12 -12.43 -8.40
C ASP A 46 -25.94 -13.42 -7.55
N ASP A 47 -25.29 -14.45 -7.04
CA ASP A 47 -25.95 -15.48 -6.22
C ASP A 47 -26.56 -14.94 -4.92
N ASP A 48 -26.05 -13.79 -4.44
CA ASP A 48 -26.54 -13.14 -3.22
C ASP A 48 -27.62 -12.09 -3.52
N GLY A 49 -27.99 -11.91 -4.79
CA GLY A 49 -28.99 -10.94 -5.20
C GLY A 49 -28.48 -9.53 -5.39
N ASN A 50 -27.17 -9.33 -5.42
CA ASN A 50 -26.56 -8.03 -5.62
C ASN A 50 -26.30 -7.76 -7.10
N LYS A 51 -26.40 -6.48 -7.49
CA LYS A 51 -26.04 -6.04 -8.83
C LYS A 51 -24.55 -6.27 -9.09
N ILE A 52 -24.20 -6.56 -10.33
CA ILE A 52 -22.82 -6.83 -10.74
C ILE A 52 -22.26 -5.57 -11.39
N PRO A 53 -21.27 -4.89 -10.76
CA PRO A 53 -20.66 -3.70 -11.36
C PRO A 53 -19.85 -4.07 -12.60
N LYS A 54 -19.88 -3.18 -13.59
CA LYS A 54 -19.04 -3.31 -14.78
C LYS A 54 -17.60 -2.97 -14.43
N ILE A 55 -16.67 -3.88 -14.73
CA ILE A 55 -15.26 -3.71 -14.47
C ILE A 55 -14.56 -3.26 -15.75
N ILE A 56 -13.83 -2.13 -15.70
CA ILE A 56 -13.01 -1.66 -16.81
C ILE A 56 -11.66 -2.39 -16.78
N GLU A 57 -11.04 -2.46 -15.60
CA GLU A 57 -9.66 -2.90 -15.46
C GLU A 57 -9.40 -3.46 -14.07
N GLU A 58 -8.50 -4.44 -13.98
CA GLU A 58 -7.91 -4.88 -12.74
C GLU A 58 -6.42 -4.56 -12.76
N LYS A 59 -5.92 -3.93 -11.71
CA LYS A 59 -4.51 -3.57 -11.56
C LYS A 59 -3.94 -4.24 -10.32
N VAL A 60 -2.62 -4.36 -10.31
CA VAL A 60 -1.86 -4.70 -9.11
C VAL A 60 -1.25 -3.41 -8.57
N GLY A 61 -1.47 -3.12 -7.33
CA GLY A 61 -0.98 -1.91 -6.70
C GLY A 61 -0.65 -2.15 -5.23
N PHE A 62 -0.91 -1.14 -4.40
CA PHE A 62 -0.60 -1.18 -2.97
C PHE A 62 -1.89 -1.24 -2.16
N SER A 63 -1.82 -1.94 -1.03
CA SER A 63 -2.96 -2.07 -0.12
C SER A 63 -3.30 -0.75 0.55
N LYS A 64 -4.50 -0.67 1.14
CA LYS A 64 -4.90 0.48 1.94
C LYS A 64 -3.88 0.70 3.07
N PRO A 65 -3.41 1.95 3.27
CA PRO A 65 -2.42 2.23 4.31
C PRO A 65 -2.92 1.89 5.71
N VAL A 66 -2.02 1.33 6.51
CA VAL A 66 -2.29 0.90 7.88
C VAL A 66 -1.38 1.67 8.82
N ASP A 67 -1.96 2.21 9.88
CA ASP A 67 -1.20 2.88 10.94
C ASP A 67 -0.43 1.86 11.77
N PHE A 68 0.81 2.20 12.09
CA PHE A 68 1.64 1.38 12.96
C PHE A 68 2.70 2.22 13.65
N ARG A 69 3.38 1.61 14.61
CA ARG A 69 4.49 2.24 15.32
C ARG A 69 5.70 1.33 15.34
N ALA A 70 6.86 1.89 15.06
CA ALA A 70 8.11 1.17 15.08
C ALA A 70 9.29 2.11 15.34
N ASN A 71 10.43 1.54 15.66
CA ASN A 71 11.65 2.30 15.80
C ASN A 71 12.29 2.48 14.42
N ILE A 72 12.71 3.68 14.13
CA ILE A 72 13.41 4.01 12.89
C ILE A 72 14.66 4.83 13.20
N ALA A 73 15.76 4.48 12.53
CA ALA A 73 17.02 5.20 12.62
C ALA A 73 17.50 5.53 11.22
N PHE A 74 17.85 6.78 11.00
CA PHE A 74 18.36 7.21 9.71
C PHE A 74 19.80 6.77 9.53
N SER A 75 20.15 6.44 8.29
CA SER A 75 21.50 6.06 7.92
C SER A 75 22.46 7.22 8.18
N GLY A 76 23.37 7.04 9.08
CA GLY A 76 24.36 8.06 9.45
C GLY A 76 25.79 7.56 9.42
N GLY A 77 26.03 6.35 8.94
CA GLY A 77 27.39 5.85 9.01
C GLY A 77 27.65 4.52 8.33
N GLU A 78 28.92 4.32 8.07
CA GLU A 78 29.44 3.15 7.38
C GLU A 78 29.35 1.85 8.21
N ALA A 79 29.28 1.97 9.53
CA ALA A 79 29.28 0.82 10.42
C ALA A 79 28.10 -0.14 10.22
N LYS A 80 27.03 0.34 9.62
CA LYS A 80 25.83 -0.47 9.37
C LYS A 80 25.85 -1.16 8.01
N THR A 81 26.70 -0.74 7.12
CA THR A 81 26.88 -1.32 5.80
C THR A 81 27.26 -2.79 5.87
N GLU A 82 28.23 -3.14 6.70
CA GLU A 82 28.68 -4.52 6.87
C GLU A 82 27.59 -5.42 7.48
N GLU A 83 26.80 -4.89 8.40
CA GLU A 83 25.74 -5.63 9.07
C GLU A 83 24.68 -6.12 8.10
N PHE A 84 24.37 -5.34 7.06
CA PHE A 84 23.31 -5.64 6.11
C PHE A 84 23.80 -6.08 4.74
N GLY A 85 25.08 -5.97 4.46
CA GLY A 85 25.64 -6.28 3.15
C GLY A 85 25.28 -5.26 2.08
N PHE A 86 24.91 -4.03 2.49
CA PHE A 86 24.60 -2.92 1.58
C PHE A 86 25.57 -1.78 1.82
N ASP A 87 25.92 -1.05 0.76
CA ASP A 87 26.65 0.20 0.91
C ASP A 87 25.76 1.27 1.55
N SER A 88 26.35 2.21 2.29
CA SER A 88 25.63 3.30 2.93
C SER A 88 24.84 4.16 1.93
N ALA A 89 25.20 4.12 0.64
CA ALA A 89 24.47 4.77 -0.43
C ALA A 89 23.22 4.00 -0.85
N ASP A 90 23.08 2.73 -0.46
CA ASP A 90 22.00 1.86 -0.87
C ASP A 90 20.78 1.90 0.05
N TYR A 91 20.91 2.55 1.21
CA TYR A 91 19.77 2.70 2.12
C TYR A 91 19.85 4.03 2.88
N ASP A 92 18.69 4.50 3.32
CA ASP A 92 18.54 5.80 4.00
C ASP A 92 18.12 5.65 5.46
N ALA A 93 17.49 4.55 5.81
CA ALA A 93 17.02 4.31 7.17
C ALA A 93 16.92 2.82 7.47
N ILE A 94 16.89 2.50 8.75
CA ILE A 94 16.65 1.14 9.25
C ILE A 94 15.47 1.20 10.22
N MET A 95 14.49 0.35 10.00
CA MET A 95 13.34 0.21 10.87
C MET A 95 13.47 -1.11 11.64
N LEU A 96 13.18 -1.07 12.93
CA LEU A 96 13.25 -2.23 13.82
C LEU A 96 11.90 -2.50 14.43
N THR A 97 11.43 -3.75 14.33
CA THR A 97 10.20 -4.23 14.95
C THR A 97 10.47 -5.48 15.76
N ASP A 98 9.52 -5.90 16.58
CA ASP A 98 9.54 -7.21 17.16
C ASP A 98 9.32 -8.25 16.07
N LYS A 99 9.82 -9.46 16.29
CA LYS A 99 9.71 -10.52 15.30
C LYS A 99 8.24 -10.85 14.99
N ASN A 100 7.91 -10.93 13.71
CA ASN A 100 6.56 -11.25 13.22
C ASN A 100 5.46 -10.27 13.66
N GLU A 101 5.84 -9.06 14.08
CA GLU A 101 4.87 -8.05 14.49
C GLU A 101 4.04 -7.51 13.31
N PHE A 102 4.67 -7.34 12.15
CA PHE A 102 4.02 -6.82 10.95
C PHE A 102 4.27 -7.72 9.73
N PRO A 103 3.33 -7.78 8.79
CA PRO A 103 3.48 -8.61 7.59
C PRO A 103 4.27 -7.92 6.46
N LEU A 104 5.23 -7.08 6.82
CA LEU A 104 6.00 -6.29 5.87
C LEU A 104 7.06 -7.09 5.14
N LYS A 105 7.29 -6.76 3.88
CA LYS A 105 8.30 -7.41 3.02
C LYS A 105 8.90 -6.43 2.03
N LYS A 106 9.91 -6.88 1.33
CA LYS A 106 10.58 -6.09 0.31
C LYS A 106 9.58 -5.58 -0.73
N GLY A 107 9.66 -4.29 -1.04
CA GLY A 107 8.78 -3.62 -1.97
C GLY A 107 7.62 -2.87 -1.33
N ASP A 108 7.35 -3.09 -0.04
CA ASP A 108 6.28 -2.37 0.66
C ASP A 108 6.68 -0.92 0.93
N LEU A 109 5.68 -0.05 1.09
CA LEU A 109 5.86 1.39 1.26
C LEU A 109 5.69 1.81 2.71
N ILE A 110 6.45 2.83 3.11
CA ILE A 110 6.40 3.42 4.46
C ILE A 110 6.24 4.93 4.35
N TRP A 111 5.29 5.48 5.12
CA TRP A 111 5.12 6.92 5.32
C TRP A 111 5.47 7.26 6.77
N LEU A 112 6.40 8.17 6.95
CA LEU A 112 6.82 8.66 8.27
C LEU A 112 6.30 10.08 8.50
N ASP A 113 6.69 11.00 7.65
CA ASP A 113 6.35 12.43 7.78
C ASP A 113 5.37 12.91 6.71
N SER A 114 5.33 12.22 5.58
CA SER A 114 4.47 12.60 4.47
C SER A 114 3.06 12.04 4.63
N GLU A 115 2.09 12.70 4.03
CA GLU A 115 0.73 12.19 3.96
C GLU A 115 0.58 11.27 2.76
N VAL A 116 -0.26 10.26 2.91
CA VAL A 116 -0.62 9.36 1.82
C VAL A 116 -1.46 10.15 0.82
N THR A 117 -1.07 10.11 -0.44
CA THR A 117 -1.89 10.63 -1.54
C THR A 117 -2.32 9.51 -2.46
N TYR A 118 -3.31 9.79 -3.28
CA TYR A 118 -3.93 8.79 -4.15
C TYR A 118 -3.96 9.30 -5.58
N ILE A 119 -3.91 8.36 -6.51
CA ILE A 119 -4.04 8.69 -7.93
C ILE A 119 -5.53 8.85 -8.21
N ASP A 120 -5.89 9.97 -8.85
CA ASP A 120 -7.26 10.24 -9.25
C ASP A 120 -7.62 9.40 -10.48
N GLU A 121 -8.14 8.21 -10.21
CA GLU A 121 -8.74 7.36 -11.22
C GLU A 121 -10.17 7.01 -10.81
N ASP A 122 -10.94 6.53 -11.76
CA ASP A 122 -12.35 6.16 -11.52
C ASP A 122 -12.45 4.88 -10.69
N THR A 123 -12.12 4.98 -9.42
CA THR A 123 -12.32 3.90 -8.46
C THR A 123 -13.64 4.06 -7.74
N GLU A 124 -14.28 2.96 -7.45
CA GLU A 124 -15.62 2.95 -6.85
C GLU A 124 -15.62 3.42 -5.41
N THR A 125 -14.55 3.15 -4.73
CA THR A 125 -14.57 3.18 -3.29
C THR A 125 -13.50 4.09 -2.73
N VAL A 126 -13.53 4.18 -1.43
CA VAL A 126 -12.48 4.75 -0.62
C VAL A 126 -11.13 4.06 -0.87
N ASP A 127 -11.15 2.92 -1.55
CA ASP A 127 -9.94 2.20 -1.95
C ASP A 127 -9.35 2.83 -3.21
N GLU A 128 -8.99 4.09 -3.06
CA GLU A 128 -8.28 4.85 -4.08
C GLU A 128 -6.91 4.21 -4.34
N ILE A 129 -6.40 4.41 -5.54
CA ILE A 129 -5.09 3.89 -5.90
C ILE A 129 -4.03 4.69 -5.17
N VAL A 130 -3.27 4.04 -4.30
CA VAL A 130 -2.20 4.69 -3.55
C VAL A 130 -1.14 5.22 -4.51
N ASP A 131 -0.81 6.49 -4.36
CA ASP A 131 0.30 7.09 -5.08
C ASP A 131 1.61 6.71 -4.36
N GLU A 132 2.34 5.79 -4.95
CA GLU A 132 3.60 5.30 -4.38
C GLU A 132 4.65 6.39 -4.21
N THR A 133 4.59 7.46 -5.01
CA THR A 133 5.53 8.57 -4.90
C THR A 133 5.26 9.44 -3.67
N SER A 134 4.11 9.29 -3.02
CA SER A 134 3.81 9.98 -1.77
C SER A 134 4.53 9.38 -0.57
N ALA A 135 4.97 8.13 -0.67
CA ALA A 135 5.67 7.46 0.42
C ALA A 135 7.04 8.07 0.69
N ASP A 136 7.49 7.96 1.92
CA ASP A 136 8.83 8.41 2.32
C ASP A 136 9.89 7.36 2.00
N PHE A 137 9.55 6.07 2.17
CA PHE A 137 10.50 4.97 1.97
C PHE A 137 9.86 3.78 1.28
N THR A 138 10.72 3.01 0.61
CA THR A 138 10.41 1.66 0.15
C THR A 138 11.29 0.67 0.90
N ILE A 139 10.74 -0.46 1.31
CA ILE A 139 11.53 -1.53 1.93
C ILE A 139 12.35 -2.22 0.85
N VAL A 140 13.67 -2.16 0.98
CA VAL A 140 14.59 -2.78 0.01
C VAL A 140 15.24 -4.06 0.55
N GLY A 141 15.06 -4.35 1.82
CA GLY A 141 15.55 -5.58 2.42
C GLY A 141 14.90 -5.86 3.75
N VAL A 142 14.79 -7.14 4.09
CA VAL A 142 14.24 -7.61 5.37
C VAL A 142 15.21 -8.61 5.94
N LYS A 143 15.64 -8.38 7.19
CA LYS A 143 16.55 -9.27 7.88
C LYS A 143 15.96 -9.71 9.22
N PRO A 144 15.36 -10.90 9.27
CA PRO A 144 14.85 -11.43 10.53
C PRO A 144 16.01 -11.86 11.44
N ALA A 145 15.83 -11.63 12.73
CA ALA A 145 16.72 -12.08 13.77
C ALA A 145 15.92 -12.89 14.80
N LEU A 146 16.56 -13.31 15.87
CA LEU A 146 15.93 -14.18 16.84
C LEU A 146 14.70 -13.55 17.52
N LYS A 147 14.79 -12.27 17.89
CA LYS A 147 13.75 -11.55 18.63
C LYS A 147 13.22 -10.31 17.91
N SER A 148 13.79 -9.98 16.79
CA SER A 148 13.44 -8.74 16.07
C SER A 148 13.55 -8.94 14.57
N THR A 149 12.95 -7.99 13.84
CA THR A 149 13.11 -7.92 12.38
C THR A 149 13.62 -6.54 12.04
N LYS A 150 14.66 -6.50 11.21
CA LYS A 150 15.21 -5.25 10.68
C LYS A 150 14.78 -5.07 9.24
N TYR A 151 14.32 -3.88 8.94
CA TYR A 151 13.91 -3.49 7.59
C TYR A 151 14.85 -2.40 7.09
N VAL A 152 15.40 -2.64 5.91
CA VAL A 152 16.28 -1.67 5.25
C VAL A 152 15.43 -0.81 4.35
N LEU A 153 15.45 0.50 4.54
CA LEU A 153 14.59 1.45 3.87
C LEU A 153 15.40 2.37 2.95
N LYS A 154 14.84 2.61 1.77
CA LYS A 154 15.40 3.57 0.82
C LYS A 154 14.39 4.66 0.55
N ALA A 155 14.84 5.92 0.56
CA ALA A 155 13.97 7.05 0.31
C ALA A 155 13.37 7.00 -1.10
N VAL A 156 12.08 7.31 -1.18
CA VAL A 156 11.38 7.42 -2.46
C VAL A 156 11.77 8.75 -3.13
N VAL A 157 12.15 8.68 -4.39
CA VAL A 157 12.49 9.87 -5.17
C VAL A 157 11.20 10.62 -5.53
N LYS A 158 11.17 11.89 -5.20
CA LYS A 158 10.01 12.76 -5.44
C LYS A 158 10.27 13.81 -6.49
#